data_fcf9c4519927641dfbad9aa18dff43d1
#
_entry.id   fcf9c4519927641dfbad9aa18dff43d1
#
_cell.length_a   1.000
_cell.length_b   1.000
_cell.length_c   1.000
_cell.angle_alpha   90.00
_cell.angle_beta   90.00
_cell.angle_gamma   90.00
#
_symmetry.space_group_name_H-M   'P 1'
#
loop_
_entity.id
_entity.type
_entity.pdbx_description
1 polymer ?
#
loop_
_entity_poly.entity_id
_entity_poly.type
_entity_poly.pdbx_seq_one_letter_code
_entity_poly.pdbx_strand_id
1 'polypeptide(L)'
;MKLTLNHQSNDPNYKGVEILSIGTELLLGNIVNTNAQWISEELSTLGLNHFRQSTIGDNSERIIKLIKEISSRSNLLITTGGLGPTPDDMTTEAIAKSFNASLSEREDLWDQIKKKLQISGSSFDRSSLKKQCFFPKDAQI
;
A
#
# COMPACT_ATOMS: atom_id res chain seq x y z
N MET A 1 -16.20 -10.44 6.97
CA MET A 1 -15.80 -11.68 6.29
C MET A 1 -14.55 -12.20 6.95
N LYS A 2 -14.58 -13.33 7.67
CA LYS A 2 -13.37 -13.93 8.24
C LYS A 2 -12.61 -14.57 7.08
N LEU A 3 -11.46 -14.05 6.70
CA LEU A 3 -10.50 -14.75 5.87
C LEU A 3 -10.02 -15.97 6.65
N THR A 4 -10.57 -17.14 6.32
CA THR A 4 -10.01 -18.40 6.78
C THR A 4 -8.78 -18.64 5.92
N LEU A 5 -7.63 -18.20 6.40
CA LEU A 5 -6.34 -18.53 5.80
C LEU A 5 -6.09 -20.02 6.05
N ASN A 6 -6.56 -20.85 5.12
CA ASN A 6 -6.12 -22.23 5.08
C ASN A 6 -4.62 -22.23 4.79
N HIS A 7 -3.84 -22.88 5.63
CA HIS A 7 -2.42 -23.16 5.42
C HIS A 7 -2.21 -23.89 4.09
N GLN A 8 -1.88 -23.17 3.04
CA GLN A 8 -1.72 -23.73 1.70
C GLN A 8 -0.32 -23.47 1.13
N SER A 9 0.71 -23.76 1.92
CA SER A 9 2.06 -23.94 1.36
C SER A 9 2.14 -25.11 0.35
N ASN A 10 1.10 -25.93 0.27
CA ASN A 10 1.01 -27.11 -0.62
C ASN A 10 0.06 -26.90 -1.83
N ASP A 11 -0.55 -25.73 -2.01
CA ASP A 11 -1.31 -25.44 -3.21
C ASP A 11 -0.33 -25.16 -4.36
N PRO A 12 -0.33 -25.94 -5.46
CA PRO A 12 0.54 -25.70 -6.61
C PRO A 12 0.29 -24.33 -7.27
N ASN A 13 -0.85 -23.71 -7.00
CA ASN A 13 -1.18 -22.37 -7.48
C ASN A 13 -0.76 -21.26 -6.50
N TYR A 14 -0.24 -21.60 -5.32
CA TYR A 14 0.21 -20.61 -4.36
C TYR A 14 1.53 -19.98 -4.80
N LYS A 15 1.45 -18.74 -5.27
CA LYS A 15 2.58 -17.95 -5.75
C LYS A 15 3.24 -17.11 -4.66
N GLY A 16 2.70 -17.11 -3.45
CA GLY A 16 3.23 -16.40 -2.30
C GLY A 16 2.80 -14.95 -2.17
N VAL A 17 3.43 -14.30 -1.21
CA VAL A 17 3.23 -12.88 -0.88
C VAL A 17 4.47 -12.10 -1.30
N GLU A 18 4.29 -10.91 -1.84
CA GLU A 18 5.37 -9.93 -2.05
C GLU A 18 5.11 -8.65 -1.28
N ILE A 19 6.17 -8.02 -0.80
CA ILE A 19 6.14 -6.71 -0.13
C ILE A 19 6.77 -5.68 -1.05
N LEU A 20 6.09 -4.55 -1.25
CA LEU A 20 6.59 -3.42 -2.01
C LEU A 20 6.64 -2.18 -1.13
N SER A 21 7.84 -1.70 -0.87
CA SER A 21 8.08 -0.45 -0.15
C SER A 21 8.33 0.68 -1.13
N ILE A 22 7.60 1.77 -1.00
CA ILE A 22 7.65 2.91 -1.89
C ILE A 22 8.17 4.12 -1.10
N GLY A 23 9.27 4.69 -1.55
CA GLY A 23 9.92 5.84 -0.93
C GLY A 23 11.36 5.98 -1.40
N THR A 24 11.69 7.15 -1.93
CA THR A 24 13.04 7.46 -2.42
C THR A 24 14.06 7.44 -1.29
N GLU A 25 13.69 7.86 -0.08
CA GLU A 25 14.52 7.86 1.12
C GLU A 25 14.98 6.44 1.54
N LEU A 26 14.17 5.43 1.23
CA LEU A 26 14.52 4.02 1.45
C LEU A 26 15.64 3.58 0.49
N LEU A 27 15.55 3.98 -0.78
CA LEU A 27 16.57 3.66 -1.79
C LEU A 27 17.90 4.36 -1.50
N LEU A 28 17.84 5.58 -0.98
CA LEU A 28 19.02 6.36 -0.63
C LEU A 28 19.68 5.89 0.68
N GLY A 29 19.05 4.98 1.42
CA GLY A 29 19.53 4.51 2.71
C GLY A 29 19.42 5.54 3.83
N ASN A 30 18.61 6.58 3.64
CA ASN A 30 18.40 7.63 4.63
C ASN A 30 17.64 7.11 5.86
N ILE A 31 16.78 6.12 5.65
CA ILE A 31 16.02 5.46 6.72
C ILE A 31 16.05 3.94 6.54
N VAL A 32 15.88 3.21 7.64
CA VAL A 32 15.74 1.76 7.64
C VAL A 32 14.29 1.38 7.31
N ASN A 33 14.11 0.37 6.48
CA ASN A 33 12.79 -0.14 6.10
C ASN A 33 12.17 -1.01 7.21
N THR A 34 11.81 -0.41 8.32
CA THR A 34 11.22 -1.10 9.48
C THR A 34 9.83 -1.65 9.18
N ASN A 35 9.07 -1.02 8.29
CA ASN A 35 7.75 -1.52 7.89
C ASN A 35 7.85 -2.88 7.20
N ALA A 36 8.76 -3.05 6.26
CA ALA A 36 8.94 -4.32 5.58
C ALA A 36 9.42 -5.41 6.53
N GLN A 37 10.30 -5.07 7.49
CA GLN A 37 10.73 -5.99 8.53
C GLN A 37 9.54 -6.48 9.35
N TRP A 38 8.75 -5.55 9.90
CA TRP A 38 7.60 -5.90 10.73
C TRP A 38 6.56 -6.73 9.96
N ILE A 39 6.23 -6.34 8.72
CA ILE A 39 5.30 -7.12 7.87
C ILE A 39 5.82 -8.54 7.65
N SER A 40 7.12 -8.71 7.45
CA SER A 40 7.72 -10.04 7.25
C SER A 40 7.63 -10.91 8.49
N GLU A 41 7.84 -10.35 9.67
CA GLU A 41 7.69 -11.03 10.94
C GLU A 41 6.24 -11.49 11.16
N GLU A 42 5.26 -10.61 10.89
CA GLU A 42 3.84 -10.95 10.98
C GLU A 42 3.43 -12.04 9.97
N LEU A 43 3.88 -11.95 8.72
CA LEU A 43 3.62 -12.98 7.70
C LEU A 43 4.17 -14.35 8.12
N SER A 44 5.37 -14.39 8.69
CA SER A 44 5.98 -15.61 9.20
C SER A 44 5.16 -16.19 10.34
N THR A 45 4.65 -15.36 11.26
CA THR A 45 3.80 -15.80 12.37
C THR A 45 2.48 -16.39 11.87
N LEU A 46 1.94 -15.86 10.76
CA LEU A 46 0.74 -16.37 10.11
C LEU A 46 0.99 -17.60 9.23
N GLY A 47 2.24 -18.06 9.10
CA GLY A 47 2.61 -19.17 8.23
C GLY A 47 2.50 -18.85 6.74
N LEU A 48 2.50 -17.56 6.38
CA LEU A 48 2.45 -17.09 5.00
C LEU A 48 3.86 -16.90 4.45
N ASN A 49 4.18 -17.65 3.40
CA ASN A 49 5.48 -17.52 2.76
C ASN A 49 5.52 -16.23 1.92
N HIS A 50 6.43 -15.33 2.25
CA HIS A 50 6.79 -14.23 1.37
C HIS A 50 8.14 -14.50 0.72
N PHE A 51 8.23 -14.34 -0.59
CA PHE A 51 9.42 -14.74 -1.34
C PHE A 51 10.26 -13.56 -1.81
N ARG A 52 9.67 -12.37 -1.83
CA ARG A 52 10.35 -11.18 -2.34
C ARG A 52 9.92 -9.93 -1.60
N GLN A 53 10.90 -9.07 -1.41
CA GLN A 53 10.71 -7.69 -0.99
C GLN A 53 11.33 -6.79 -2.06
N SER A 54 10.60 -5.77 -2.46
CA SER A 54 11.07 -4.77 -3.41
C SER A 54 10.98 -3.38 -2.79
N THR A 55 11.96 -2.54 -3.09
CA THR A 55 11.92 -1.12 -2.73
C THR A 55 12.03 -0.30 -4.02
N ILE A 56 11.19 0.72 -4.15
CA ILE A 56 11.15 1.59 -5.31
C ILE A 56 10.99 3.05 -4.88
N GLY A 57 11.59 3.97 -5.63
CA GLY A 57 11.42 5.40 -5.38
C GLY A 57 10.12 5.94 -5.96
N ASP A 58 9.80 7.18 -5.61
CA ASP A 58 8.56 7.89 -5.93
C ASP A 58 8.53 8.27 -7.42
N ASN A 59 8.21 7.30 -8.27
CA ASN A 59 8.00 7.47 -9.70
C ASN A 59 6.82 6.63 -10.16
N SER A 60 5.76 7.29 -10.59
CA SER A 60 4.47 6.66 -10.92
C SER A 60 4.60 5.55 -11.98
N GLU A 61 5.34 5.79 -13.06
CA GLU A 61 5.46 4.80 -14.14
C GLU A 61 6.20 3.54 -13.69
N ARG A 62 7.27 3.71 -12.92
CA ARG A 62 8.04 2.58 -12.37
C ARG A 62 7.22 1.79 -11.38
N ILE A 63 6.46 2.47 -10.51
CA ILE A 63 5.58 1.83 -9.52
C ILE A 63 4.50 1.01 -10.25
N ILE A 64 3.82 1.60 -11.24
CA ILE A 64 2.78 0.91 -12.03
C ILE A 64 3.35 -0.33 -12.72
N LYS A 65 4.51 -0.21 -13.35
CA LYS A 65 5.17 -1.33 -14.02
C LYS A 65 5.47 -2.46 -13.05
N LEU A 66 6.04 -2.13 -11.89
CA LEU A 66 6.39 -3.12 -10.88
C LEU A 66 5.16 -3.78 -10.25
N ILE A 67 4.09 -3.03 -9.97
CA ILE A 67 2.82 -3.60 -9.47
C ILE A 67 2.25 -4.62 -10.47
N LYS A 68 2.22 -4.29 -11.76
CA LYS A 68 1.75 -5.21 -12.80
C LYS A 68 2.60 -6.48 -12.88
N GLU A 69 3.91 -6.34 -12.79
CA GLU A 69 4.85 -7.45 -12.76
C GLU A 69 4.61 -8.36 -11.55
N ILE A 70 4.50 -7.78 -10.36
CA ILE A 70 4.20 -8.53 -9.12
C ILE A 70 2.85 -9.24 -9.23
N SER A 71 1.82 -8.56 -9.71
CA SER A 71 0.46 -9.13 -9.86
C SER A 71 0.40 -10.36 -10.76
N SER A 72 1.35 -10.50 -11.69
CA SER A 72 1.42 -11.68 -12.56
C SER A 72 2.03 -12.92 -11.89
N ARG A 73 2.81 -12.71 -10.83
CA ARG A 73 3.60 -13.77 -10.17
C ARG A 73 3.29 -14.02 -8.71
N SER A 74 2.44 -13.18 -8.07
CA SER A 74 2.10 -13.29 -6.64
C SER A 74 0.60 -13.32 -6.42
N ASN A 75 0.16 -13.98 -5.35
CA ASN A 75 -1.27 -14.01 -4.96
C ASN A 75 -1.65 -12.79 -4.12
N LEU A 76 -0.69 -12.23 -3.39
CA LEU A 76 -0.89 -11.09 -2.52
C LEU A 76 0.29 -10.12 -2.64
N LEU A 77 -0.03 -8.86 -2.81
CA LEU A 77 0.92 -7.76 -2.72
C LEU A 77 0.55 -6.87 -1.54
N ILE A 78 1.50 -6.65 -0.65
CA ILE A 78 1.39 -5.69 0.45
C ILE A 78 2.25 -4.48 0.09
N THR A 79 1.66 -3.31 0.04
CA THR A 79 2.38 -2.05 -0.23
C THR A 79 2.51 -1.21 1.03
N THR A 80 3.64 -0.53 1.19
CA THR A 80 3.88 0.45 2.26
C THR A 80 4.64 1.66 1.73
N GLY A 81 4.34 2.84 2.26
CA GLY A 81 4.92 4.11 1.81
C GLY A 81 4.10 4.81 0.72
N GLY A 82 4.35 6.08 0.51
CA GLY A 82 3.68 6.92 -0.50
C GLY A 82 2.17 7.07 -0.32
N LEU A 83 1.66 7.03 0.92
CA LEU A 83 0.24 7.11 1.27
C LEU A 83 -0.14 8.44 1.96
N GLY A 84 0.80 9.36 2.08
CA GLY A 84 0.60 10.66 2.69
C GLY A 84 -0.16 11.65 1.80
N PRO A 85 -0.28 12.90 2.25
CA PRO A 85 -1.02 13.95 1.56
C PRO A 85 -0.20 14.74 0.53
N THR A 86 1.10 14.49 0.43
CA THR A 86 1.98 15.27 -0.45
C THR A 86 1.87 14.86 -1.92
N PRO A 87 2.31 15.69 -2.87
CA PRO A 87 2.31 15.32 -4.28
C PRO A 87 3.11 14.06 -4.59
N ASP A 88 4.15 13.79 -3.81
CA ASP A 88 5.05 12.64 -3.99
C ASP A 88 4.42 11.32 -3.51
N ASP A 89 3.36 11.40 -2.70
CA ASP A 89 2.59 10.26 -2.22
C ASP A 89 1.67 9.76 -3.34
N MET A 90 2.13 8.83 -4.16
CA MET A 90 1.44 8.41 -5.38
C MET A 90 1.02 6.93 -5.39
N THR A 91 1.13 6.23 -4.26
CA THR A 91 0.87 4.79 -4.19
C THR A 91 -0.56 4.42 -4.56
N THR A 92 -1.55 5.11 -3.99
CA THR A 92 -2.97 4.83 -4.28
C THR A 92 -3.32 5.03 -5.75
N GLU A 93 -2.81 6.10 -6.34
CA GLU A 93 -3.01 6.42 -7.76
C GLU A 93 -2.32 5.41 -8.68
N ALA A 94 -1.11 4.97 -8.30
CA ALA A 94 -0.38 3.96 -9.05
C ALA A 94 -1.07 2.60 -9.01
N ILE A 95 -1.62 2.20 -7.85
CA ILE A 95 -2.43 0.99 -7.72
C ILE A 95 -3.67 1.09 -8.62
N ALA A 96 -4.43 2.17 -8.54
CA ALA A 96 -5.61 2.38 -9.35
C ALA A 96 -5.29 2.26 -10.85
N LYS A 97 -4.24 2.94 -11.32
CA LYS A 97 -3.79 2.89 -12.71
C LYS A 97 -3.31 1.49 -13.13
N SER A 98 -2.67 0.76 -12.22
CA SER A 98 -2.18 -0.59 -12.52
C SER A 98 -3.30 -1.57 -12.88
N PHE A 99 -4.47 -1.38 -12.29
CA PHE A 99 -5.65 -2.23 -12.48
C PHE A 99 -6.77 -1.56 -13.30
N ASN A 100 -6.48 -0.42 -13.94
CA ASN A 100 -7.46 0.37 -14.71
C ASN A 100 -8.71 0.74 -13.88
N ALA A 101 -8.55 0.91 -12.58
CA ALA A 101 -9.61 1.32 -11.67
C ALA A 101 -9.69 2.86 -11.62
N SER A 102 -10.91 3.40 -11.61
CA SER A 102 -11.12 4.81 -11.30
C SER A 102 -10.95 5.05 -9.80
N LEU A 103 -10.49 6.25 -9.44
CA LEU A 103 -10.50 6.69 -8.05
C LEU A 103 -11.87 7.25 -7.68
N SER A 104 -12.33 6.95 -6.49
CA SER A 104 -13.55 7.51 -5.90
C SER A 104 -13.25 8.12 -4.55
N GLU A 105 -13.89 9.25 -4.26
CA GLU A 105 -13.80 9.90 -2.95
C GLU A 105 -14.66 9.15 -1.93
N ARG A 106 -14.12 8.97 -0.72
CA ARG A 106 -14.78 8.39 0.45
C ARG A 106 -15.06 9.48 1.47
N GLU A 107 -16.28 9.99 1.46
CA GLU A 107 -16.71 11.05 2.38
C GLU A 107 -16.67 10.61 3.85
N ASP A 108 -16.96 9.34 4.13
CA ASP A 108 -16.89 8.76 5.47
C ASP A 108 -15.47 8.85 6.08
N LEU A 109 -14.44 8.68 5.27
CA LEU A 109 -13.05 8.83 5.71
C LEU A 109 -12.68 10.31 5.91
N TRP A 110 -13.20 11.18 5.07
CA TRP A 110 -12.97 12.61 5.24
C TRP A 110 -13.48 13.11 6.60
N ASP A 111 -14.65 12.64 7.04
CA ASP A 111 -15.19 12.97 8.35
C ASP A 111 -14.32 12.44 9.50
N GLN A 112 -13.73 11.26 9.35
CA GLN A 112 -12.78 10.73 10.33
C GLN A 112 -11.49 11.55 10.39
N ILE A 113 -10.95 11.95 9.24
CA ILE A 113 -9.74 12.79 9.17
C ILE A 113 -10.01 14.16 9.82
N LYS A 114 -11.14 14.80 9.50
CA LYS A 114 -11.53 16.08 10.12
C LYS A 114 -11.59 15.99 11.65
N LYS A 115 -12.18 14.93 12.19
CA LYS A 115 -12.24 14.72 13.64
C LYS A 115 -10.84 14.58 14.26
N LYS A 116 -9.95 13.81 13.63
CA LYS A 116 -8.57 13.66 14.11
C LYS A 116 -7.80 14.98 14.09
N LEU A 117 -7.96 15.78 13.05
CA LEU A 117 -7.31 17.09 12.92
C LEU A 117 -7.80 18.11 13.96
N GLN A 118 -9.10 18.12 14.24
CA GLN A 118 -9.66 18.99 15.30
C GLN A 118 -9.08 18.66 16.67
N ILE A 119 -8.83 17.38 16.94
CA ILE A 119 -8.22 16.93 18.21
C ILE A 119 -6.74 17.32 18.26
N SER A 120 -6.01 17.27 17.15
CA SER A 120 -4.56 17.53 17.11
C SER A 120 -4.19 19.02 17.01
N GLY A 121 -5.15 19.92 16.76
CA GLY A 121 -4.90 21.36 16.59
C GLY A 121 -4.05 21.69 15.35
N SER A 122 -3.86 20.76 14.44
CA SER A 122 -2.99 20.90 13.26
C SER A 122 -3.66 21.70 12.16
N SER A 123 -2.97 22.74 11.65
CA SER A 123 -3.39 23.54 10.49
C SER A 123 -2.78 22.97 9.20
N PHE A 124 -3.30 21.84 8.72
CA PHE A 124 -2.92 21.32 7.41
C PHE A 124 -3.82 21.88 6.30
N ASP A 125 -3.25 22.01 5.09
CA ASP A 125 -4.05 22.34 3.91
C ASP A 125 -5.07 21.24 3.64
N ARG A 126 -6.35 21.66 3.63
CA ARG A 126 -7.49 20.74 3.46
C ARG A 126 -7.45 19.98 2.12
N SER A 127 -6.93 20.62 1.07
CA SER A 127 -6.87 20.03 -0.27
C SER A 127 -5.91 18.85 -0.31
N SER A 128 -4.76 19.00 0.30
CA SER A 128 -3.74 17.93 0.38
C SER A 128 -4.22 16.74 1.19
N LEU A 129 -4.86 16.99 2.34
CA LEU A 129 -5.39 15.89 3.17
C LEU A 129 -6.55 15.14 2.52
N LYS A 130 -7.35 15.83 1.70
CA LYS A 130 -8.45 15.22 0.97
C LYS A 130 -7.97 14.14 -0.01
N LYS A 131 -6.74 14.25 -0.51
CA LYS A 131 -6.09 13.22 -1.33
C LYS A 131 -6.13 11.84 -0.67
N GLN A 132 -5.98 11.77 0.65
CA GLN A 132 -6.02 10.51 1.41
C GLN A 132 -7.41 9.87 1.51
N CYS A 133 -8.45 10.53 1.00
CA CYS A 133 -9.81 9.98 0.93
C CYS A 133 -10.14 9.34 -0.42
N PHE A 134 -9.22 9.38 -1.39
CA PHE A 134 -9.44 8.77 -2.68
C PHE A 134 -8.91 7.34 -2.69
N PHE A 135 -9.77 6.40 -3.10
CA PHE A 135 -9.43 4.98 -3.20
C PHE A 135 -9.87 4.42 -4.55
N PRO A 136 -9.23 3.36 -5.04
CA PRO A 136 -9.74 2.64 -6.19
C PRO A 136 -11.20 2.25 -5.97
N LYS A 137 -12.03 2.43 -7.01
CA LYS A 137 -13.44 2.04 -6.96
C LYS A 137 -13.54 0.57 -6.53
N ASP A 138 -14.48 0.27 -5.67
CA ASP A 138 -14.73 -1.06 -5.10
C ASP A 138 -13.65 -1.56 -4.12
N ALA A 139 -12.68 -0.73 -3.73
CA ALA A 139 -11.75 -1.07 -2.66
C ALA A 139 -12.49 -1.25 -1.32
N GLN A 140 -12.12 -2.30 -0.59
CA GLN A 140 -12.57 -2.51 0.79
C GLN A 140 -11.64 -1.72 1.74
N ILE A 141 -12.24 -1.03 2.70
CA ILE A 141 -11.53 -0.19 3.68
C ILE A 141 -11.93 -0.62 5.09
#